data_ecb53a9d2282a4ee22c1d6d21dde09ed
#
_entry.id   ecb53a9d2282a4ee22c1d6d21dde09ed
#
_cell.length_a   1.000
_cell.length_b   1.000
_cell.length_c   1.000
_cell.angle_alpha   90.00
_cell.angle_beta   90.00
_cell.angle_gamma   90.00
#
_symmetry.space_group_name_H-M   'P 1'
#
loop_
_entity.id
_entity.type
_entity.pdbx_description
1 polymer ?
#
loop_
_entity_poly.entity_id
_entity_poly.type
_entity_poly.pdbx_seq_one_letter_code
_entity_poly.pdbx_strand_id
1 'polypeptide(L)'
;MFVEVPNDYQAIQKIAVKILNEPRSWISVPDHINYFNYSSLRKLLVRVGFKPVKRTTTYPIYALLMMGYNFISNKEAGPKAHQKRVNFELFWDKINLRRIKHLIYWFLSALGMGRTVIYYSKREI
;
A
#
# COMPACT_ATOMS: atom_id res chain seq x y z
N MET A 1 -8.73 -2.64 -17.40
CA MET A 1 -8.28 -1.39 -16.74
C MET A 1 -7.39 -1.75 -15.56
N PHE A 2 -6.32 -1.00 -15.38
CA PHE A 2 -5.44 -1.06 -14.20
C PHE A 2 -5.64 0.23 -13.40
N VAL A 3 -5.82 0.11 -12.09
CA VAL A 3 -5.94 1.25 -11.18
C VAL A 3 -5.05 1.03 -9.97
N GLU A 4 -4.22 2.00 -9.66
CA GLU A 4 -3.39 2.04 -8.46
C GLU A 4 -3.61 3.36 -7.73
N VAL A 5 -3.89 3.27 -6.44
CA VAL A 5 -4.09 4.41 -5.54
C VAL A 5 -3.43 4.13 -4.19
N PRO A 6 -3.07 5.14 -3.39
CA PRO A 6 -2.66 4.94 -2.02
C PRO A 6 -3.70 4.14 -1.22
N ASN A 7 -3.23 3.26 -0.33
CA ASN A 7 -4.09 2.51 0.58
C ASN A 7 -4.19 3.25 1.91
N ASP A 8 -5.22 4.04 2.04
CA ASP A 8 -5.40 4.92 3.19
C ASP A 8 -6.26 4.27 4.28
N TYR A 9 -6.02 4.70 5.52
CA TYR A 9 -6.73 4.21 6.71
C TYR A 9 -6.60 2.71 6.99
N GLN A 10 -5.58 2.07 6.47
CA GLN A 10 -5.29 0.67 6.78
C GLN A 10 -4.95 0.45 8.27
N ALA A 11 -5.22 -0.76 8.77
CA ALA A 11 -5.03 -1.07 10.19
C ALA A 11 -3.60 -0.82 10.69
N ILE A 12 -2.59 -1.22 9.89
CA ILE A 12 -1.18 -1.03 10.25
C ILE A 12 -0.79 0.45 10.37
N GLN A 13 -1.33 1.34 9.52
CA GLN A 13 -1.14 2.79 9.67
C GLN A 13 -1.67 3.30 11.01
N LYS A 14 -2.92 2.94 11.32
CA LYS A 14 -3.59 3.39 12.54
C LYS A 14 -2.87 2.89 13.79
N ILE A 15 -2.44 1.63 13.79
CA ILE A 15 -1.70 1.02 14.90
C ILE A 15 -0.35 1.68 15.05
N ALA A 16 0.44 1.81 13.98
CA ALA A 16 1.77 2.39 14.01
C ALA A 16 1.75 3.84 14.54
N VAL A 17 0.85 4.66 14.01
CA VAL A 17 0.68 6.05 14.42
C VAL A 17 0.24 6.17 15.88
N LYS A 18 -0.67 5.29 16.34
CA LYS A 18 -1.14 5.27 17.73
C LYS A 18 -0.02 4.85 18.70
N ILE A 19 0.74 3.80 18.38
CA ILE A 19 1.84 3.32 19.24
C ILE A 19 2.96 4.34 19.32
N LEU A 20 3.32 4.96 18.21
CA LEU A 20 4.45 5.90 18.12
C LEU A 20 4.05 7.35 18.42
N ASN A 21 2.77 7.59 18.70
CA ASN A 21 2.20 8.94 18.91
C ASN A 21 2.54 9.93 17.78
N GLU A 22 2.49 9.44 16.54
CA GLU A 22 2.84 10.21 15.35
C GLU A 22 1.60 10.82 14.68
N PRO A 23 1.73 11.92 13.91
CA PRO A 23 0.63 12.48 13.16
C PRO A 23 0.19 11.54 12.02
N ARG A 24 -1.03 11.73 11.54
CA ARG A 24 -1.59 10.99 10.40
C ARG A 24 -0.98 11.47 9.08
N SER A 25 0.24 11.05 8.80
CA SER A 25 1.06 11.49 7.66
C SER A 25 0.47 11.18 6.27
N TRP A 26 -0.55 10.31 6.19
CA TRP A 26 -1.24 10.00 4.93
C TRP A 26 -2.32 11.02 4.57
N ILE A 27 -2.68 11.93 5.50
CA ILE A 27 -3.60 13.02 5.21
C ILE A 27 -2.79 14.19 4.65
N SER A 28 -2.94 14.43 3.36
CA SER A 28 -2.22 15.49 2.62
C SER A 28 -3.24 16.39 1.93
N VAL A 29 -3.55 17.51 2.54
CA VAL A 29 -4.44 18.54 1.98
C VAL A 29 -3.56 19.69 1.47
N PRO A 30 -3.75 20.21 0.25
CA PRO A 30 -4.81 19.88 -0.73
C PRO A 30 -4.46 18.79 -1.75
N ASP A 31 -3.30 18.11 -1.63
CA ASP A 31 -2.78 17.20 -2.66
C ASP A 31 -3.68 15.98 -2.89
N HIS A 32 -4.27 15.46 -1.81
CA HIS A 32 -5.18 14.32 -1.87
C HIS A 32 -6.59 14.74 -1.48
N ILE A 33 -7.52 14.67 -2.44
CA ILE A 33 -8.94 14.98 -2.23
C ILE A 33 -9.73 13.71 -1.84
N ASN A 34 -9.34 12.57 -2.40
CA ASN A 34 -10.00 11.29 -2.17
C ASN A 34 -9.04 10.29 -1.52
N TYR A 35 -9.53 9.61 -0.51
CA TYR A 35 -8.83 8.58 0.23
C TYR A 35 -9.49 7.23 0.00
N PHE A 36 -8.72 6.27 -0.51
CA PHE A 36 -9.24 4.96 -0.87
C PHE A 36 -8.64 3.85 -0.02
N ASN A 37 -9.45 2.81 0.18
CA ASN A 37 -9.03 1.48 0.59
C ASN A 37 -9.62 0.44 -0.38
N TYR A 38 -9.34 -0.84 -0.15
CA TYR A 38 -9.83 -1.91 -1.04
C TYR A 38 -11.34 -1.91 -1.21
N SER A 39 -12.10 -1.67 -0.14
CA SER A 39 -13.56 -1.68 -0.18
C SER A 39 -14.12 -0.49 -0.96
N SER A 40 -13.65 0.72 -0.66
CA SER A 40 -14.16 1.94 -1.28
C SER A 40 -13.79 2.02 -2.76
N LEU A 41 -12.56 1.65 -3.13
CA LEU A 41 -12.16 1.61 -4.54
C LEU A 41 -12.92 0.53 -5.32
N ARG A 42 -13.12 -0.66 -4.73
CA ARG A 42 -13.93 -1.71 -5.37
C ARG A 42 -15.36 -1.24 -5.64
N LYS A 43 -15.99 -0.58 -4.66
CA LYS A 43 -17.36 -0.03 -4.83
C LYS A 43 -17.40 1.00 -5.95
N LEU A 44 -16.41 1.88 -6.03
CA LEU A 44 -16.33 2.87 -7.12
C LEU A 44 -16.19 2.19 -8.47
N LEU A 45 -15.29 1.22 -8.61
CA LEU A 45 -15.07 0.49 -9.87
C LEU A 45 -16.35 -0.20 -10.36
N VAL A 46 -17.05 -0.90 -9.48
CA VAL A 46 -18.33 -1.55 -9.81
C VAL A 46 -19.37 -0.51 -10.23
N ARG A 47 -19.48 0.59 -9.50
CA ARG A 47 -20.44 1.66 -9.80
C ARG A 47 -20.24 2.29 -11.19
N VAL A 48 -18.98 2.35 -11.66
CA VAL A 48 -18.66 2.90 -13.00
C VAL A 48 -18.54 1.82 -14.09
N GLY A 49 -19.07 0.62 -13.84
CA GLY A 49 -19.19 -0.45 -14.84
C GLY A 49 -17.94 -1.29 -15.04
N PHE A 50 -17.08 -1.39 -14.02
CA PHE A 50 -15.91 -2.25 -14.07
C PHE A 50 -16.00 -3.37 -13.02
N LYS A 51 -15.73 -4.60 -13.43
CA LYS A 51 -15.63 -5.76 -12.55
C LYS A 51 -14.18 -6.01 -12.15
N PRO A 52 -13.82 -5.82 -10.87
CA PRO A 52 -12.50 -6.18 -10.36
C PRO A 52 -12.26 -7.69 -10.47
N VAL A 53 -11.18 -8.09 -11.16
CA VAL A 53 -10.84 -9.51 -11.39
C VAL A 53 -9.61 -9.96 -10.62
N LYS A 54 -8.70 -9.03 -10.30
CA LYS A 54 -7.49 -9.32 -9.51
C LYS A 54 -7.16 -8.11 -8.66
N ARG A 55 -6.67 -8.37 -7.46
CA ARG A 55 -6.11 -7.34 -6.57
C ARG A 55 -4.69 -7.70 -6.16
N THR A 56 -3.90 -6.69 -5.86
CA THR A 56 -2.57 -6.82 -5.28
C THR A 56 -2.21 -5.52 -4.56
N THR A 57 -0.99 -5.46 -4.05
CA THR A 57 -0.45 -4.29 -3.35
C THR A 57 1.03 -4.14 -3.63
N THR A 58 1.63 -3.13 -3.03
CA THR A 58 3.09 -2.94 -2.96
C THR A 58 3.57 -3.06 -1.51
N TYR A 59 4.88 -2.95 -1.30
CA TYR A 59 5.54 -3.10 -0.02
C TYR A 59 4.84 -2.29 1.09
N PRO A 60 4.50 -2.91 2.24
CA PRO A 60 3.81 -2.25 3.34
C PRO A 60 4.78 -1.36 4.14
N ILE A 61 5.03 -0.14 3.67
CA ILE A 61 6.05 0.77 4.22
C ILE A 61 5.85 1.05 5.73
N TYR A 62 4.62 1.02 6.22
CA TYR A 62 4.33 1.19 7.65
C TYR A 62 4.86 0.05 8.52
N ALA A 63 5.21 -1.12 7.93
CA ALA A 63 5.94 -2.15 8.65
C ALA A 63 7.35 -1.66 9.06
N LEU A 64 8.03 -0.86 8.22
CA LEU A 64 9.32 -0.26 8.56
C LEU A 64 9.19 0.73 9.71
N LEU A 65 8.09 1.49 9.77
CA LEU A 65 7.81 2.38 10.90
C LEU A 65 7.75 1.59 12.22
N MET A 66 7.06 0.45 12.22
CA MET A 66 6.98 -0.46 13.38
C MET A 66 8.33 -1.09 13.73
N MET A 67 9.24 -1.21 12.77
CA MET A 67 10.62 -1.70 12.96
C MET A 67 11.60 -0.60 13.42
N GLY A 68 11.11 0.60 13.76
CA GLY A 68 11.92 1.70 14.27
C GLY A 68 12.41 2.71 13.20
N TYR A 69 12.04 2.53 11.95
CA TYR A 69 12.36 3.52 10.88
C TYR A 69 11.30 4.62 10.86
N ASN A 70 11.38 5.54 11.82
CA ASN A 70 10.42 6.65 11.92
C ASN A 70 10.63 7.71 10.84
N PHE A 71 10.05 7.45 9.65
CA PHE A 71 10.11 8.34 8.50
C PHE A 71 9.06 9.48 8.54
N ILE A 72 8.21 9.52 9.57
CA ILE A 72 7.20 10.57 9.74
C ILE A 72 7.83 11.78 10.38
N SER A 73 8.43 11.61 11.54
CA SER A 73 9.04 12.71 12.31
C SER A 73 10.53 12.94 12.01
N ASN A 74 11.22 11.93 11.49
CA ASN A 74 12.64 12.03 11.15
C ASN A 74 12.87 12.05 9.64
N LYS A 75 13.22 13.23 9.11
CA LYS A 75 13.50 13.43 7.68
C LYS A 75 14.63 12.54 7.14
N GLU A 76 15.62 12.19 7.96
CA GLU A 76 16.72 11.32 7.55
C GLU A 76 16.33 9.84 7.46
N ALA A 77 15.29 9.44 8.19
CA ALA A 77 14.79 8.07 8.15
C ALA A 77 14.00 7.76 6.86
N GLY A 78 13.42 8.77 6.21
CA GLY A 78 12.67 8.61 4.97
C GLY A 78 13.48 7.98 3.83
N PRO A 79 14.64 8.54 3.44
CA PRO A 79 15.53 7.95 2.44
C PRO A 79 15.99 6.54 2.80
N LYS A 80 16.32 6.28 4.07
CA LYS A 80 16.72 4.95 4.57
C LYS A 80 15.57 3.93 4.45
N ALA A 81 14.36 4.31 4.81
CA ALA A 81 13.18 3.45 4.65
C ALA A 81 12.89 3.17 3.17
N HIS A 82 13.01 4.19 2.31
CA HIS A 82 12.87 4.02 0.87
C HIS A 82 13.93 3.05 0.31
N GLN A 83 15.20 3.21 0.69
CA GLN A 83 16.28 2.32 0.24
C GLN A 83 16.05 0.87 0.69
N LYS A 84 15.60 0.65 1.94
CA LYS A 84 15.24 -0.70 2.40
C LYS A 84 14.12 -1.32 1.58
N ARG A 85 13.10 -0.54 1.24
CA ARG A 85 12.03 -1.00 0.35
C ARG A 85 12.57 -1.40 -1.01
N VAL A 86 13.40 -0.56 -1.62
CA VAL A 86 14.03 -0.85 -2.94
C VAL A 86 14.88 -2.11 -2.85
N ASN A 87 15.71 -2.24 -1.83
CA ASN A 87 16.56 -3.42 -1.63
C ASN A 87 15.72 -4.70 -1.47
N PHE A 88 14.61 -4.63 -0.74
CA PHE A 88 13.68 -5.74 -0.60
C PHE A 88 13.07 -6.15 -1.95
N GLU A 89 12.63 -5.19 -2.76
CA GLU A 89 12.09 -5.47 -4.09
C GLU A 89 13.13 -6.13 -5.01
N LEU A 90 14.36 -5.59 -5.03
CA LEU A 90 15.46 -6.11 -5.84
C LEU A 90 15.96 -7.48 -5.36
N PHE A 91 15.89 -7.75 -4.06
CA PHE A 91 16.28 -9.05 -3.51
C PHE A 91 15.49 -10.19 -4.14
N TRP A 92 14.16 -10.07 -4.22
CA TRP A 92 13.31 -11.08 -4.83
C TRP A 92 13.58 -11.29 -6.31
N ASP A 93 13.96 -10.23 -7.01
CA ASP A 93 14.32 -10.31 -8.43
C ASP A 93 15.68 -11.01 -8.62
N LYS A 94 16.66 -10.73 -7.76
CA LYS A 94 17.99 -11.37 -7.77
C LYS A 94 17.96 -12.87 -7.53
N ILE A 95 17.11 -13.32 -6.58
CA ILE A 95 17.00 -14.76 -6.25
C ILE A 95 15.98 -15.49 -7.13
N ASN A 96 15.45 -14.82 -8.15
CA ASN A 96 14.46 -15.36 -9.10
C ASN A 96 13.18 -15.92 -8.46
N LEU A 97 12.79 -15.41 -7.29
CA LEU A 97 11.59 -15.80 -6.55
C LEU A 97 10.46 -14.76 -6.68
N ARG A 98 10.39 -14.07 -7.80
CA ARG A 98 9.37 -13.07 -8.10
C ARG A 98 7.93 -13.57 -7.90
N ARG A 99 7.67 -14.84 -8.20
CA ARG A 99 6.34 -15.46 -8.01
C ARG A 99 5.93 -15.50 -6.53
N ILE A 100 6.88 -15.78 -5.63
CA ILE A 100 6.64 -15.78 -4.18
C ILE A 100 6.35 -14.37 -3.70
N LYS A 101 7.11 -13.37 -4.15
CA LYS A 101 6.82 -11.96 -3.87
C LYS A 101 5.38 -11.58 -4.26
N HIS A 102 4.94 -11.94 -5.45
CA HIS A 102 3.57 -11.68 -5.90
C HIS A 102 2.51 -12.39 -5.06
N LEU A 103 2.78 -13.61 -4.60
CA LEU A 103 1.89 -14.34 -3.70
C LEU A 103 1.77 -13.64 -2.33
N ILE A 104 2.90 -13.19 -1.77
CA ILE A 104 2.92 -12.40 -0.54
C ILE A 104 2.09 -11.12 -0.69
N TYR A 105 2.27 -10.37 -1.78
CA TYR A 105 1.53 -9.15 -2.02
C TYR A 105 0.04 -9.38 -2.26
N TRP A 106 -0.31 -10.48 -2.92
CA TRP A 106 -1.71 -10.90 -3.03
C TRP A 106 -2.31 -11.18 -1.64
N PHE A 107 -1.61 -11.92 -0.80
CA PHE A 107 -2.05 -12.23 0.57
C PHE A 107 -2.19 -10.96 1.42
N LEU A 108 -1.21 -10.06 1.39
CA LEU A 108 -1.28 -8.76 2.07
C LEU A 108 -2.49 -7.94 1.59
N SER A 109 -2.76 -7.94 0.28
CA SER A 109 -3.93 -7.27 -0.27
C SER A 109 -5.24 -7.89 0.23
N ALA A 110 -5.26 -9.21 0.46
CA ALA A 110 -6.42 -9.90 1.03
C ALA A 110 -6.72 -9.44 2.47
N LEU A 111 -5.67 -9.12 3.23
CA LEU A 111 -5.77 -8.55 4.57
C LEU A 111 -6.02 -7.01 4.58
N GLY A 112 -6.15 -6.39 3.41
CA GLY A 112 -6.29 -4.94 3.30
C GLY A 112 -5.02 -4.15 3.61
N MET A 113 -3.87 -4.83 3.61
CA MET A 113 -2.56 -4.28 3.94
C MET A 113 -1.77 -3.92 2.68
N GLY A 114 -0.66 -3.19 2.88
CA GLY A 114 0.23 -2.75 1.81
C GLY A 114 0.08 -1.26 1.50
N ARG A 115 1.08 -0.68 0.83
CA ARG A 115 1.15 0.76 0.60
C ARG A 115 0.07 1.25 -0.36
N THR A 116 -0.25 0.46 -1.39
CA THR A 116 -1.19 0.84 -2.45
C THR A 116 -2.31 -0.17 -2.59
N VAL A 117 -3.47 0.28 -3.02
CA VAL A 117 -4.55 -0.57 -3.53
C VAL A 117 -4.40 -0.67 -5.04
N ILE A 118 -4.23 -1.88 -5.53
CA ILE A 118 -4.11 -2.16 -6.96
C ILE A 118 -5.25 -3.09 -7.36
N TYR A 119 -6.02 -2.67 -8.37
CA TYR A 119 -7.04 -3.49 -9.02
C TYR A 119 -6.79 -3.62 -10.51
N TYR A 120 -6.89 -4.85 -10.99
CA TYR A 120 -7.08 -5.19 -12.40
C TYR A 120 -8.56 -5.44 -12.62
N SER A 121 -9.19 -4.73 -13.55
CA SER A 121 -10.63 -4.77 -13.76
C SER A 121 -10.96 -4.96 -15.23
N LYS A 122 -12.04 -5.69 -15.51
CA LYS A 122 -12.64 -5.80 -16.84
C LYS A 122 -13.83 -4.84 -16.92
N ARG A 123 -14.08 -4.29 -18.09
CA ARG A 123 -15.33 -3.56 -18.34
C ARG A 123 -16.46 -4.59 -18.33
N GLU A 124 -17.50 -4.32 -17.58
CA GLU A 124 -18.76 -5.06 -17.66
C GLU A 124 -19.56 -4.42 -18.81
N ILE A 125 -19.81 -5.24 -19.84
CA ILE A 125 -20.57 -4.81 -21.01
C ILE A 125 -22.06 -4.90 -20.67
#